data_f98ffea32b93917d57846ed927424743
#
_entry.id   f98ffea32b93917d57846ed927424743
#
_cell.length_a   1.000
_cell.length_b   1.000
_cell.length_c   1.000
_cell.angle_alpha   90.00
_cell.angle_beta   90.00
_cell.angle_gamma   90.00
#
_symmetry.space_group_name_H-M   'P 1'
#
loop_
_entity.id
_entity.type
_entity.pdbx_description
1 polymer ?
#
loop_
_entity_poly.entity_id
_entity_poly.type
_entity_poly.pdbx_seq_one_letter_code
_entity_poly.pdbx_strand_id
1 'polypeptide(L)'
;MLVERKTMQGIISAVRRNSLAENAGIKAGEKLCAVNGVSVHDIIELSYLVADEQIVLTIEDSECRQRQIVIEKYTDEELGLEFEAAVFDGVTTCYNNCVFCFVDQMIPGMRESLYVRDDDYRLSFLYGNFITLTNMKEEDFEQIIKTHMSPLYI
;
A
#
# COMPACT_ATOMS: atom_id res chain seq x y z
N MET A 1 16.30 13.45 -13.57
CA MET A 1 14.88 13.55 -13.96
C MET A 1 14.09 12.93 -12.81
N LEU A 2 13.51 13.76 -11.94
CA LEU A 2 12.66 13.31 -10.84
C LEU A 2 11.43 12.65 -11.47
N VAL A 3 11.34 11.33 -11.36
CA VAL A 3 10.09 10.62 -11.62
C VAL A 3 9.14 11.10 -10.50
N GLU A 4 8.22 11.99 -10.85
CA GLU A 4 7.10 12.30 -9.97
C GLU A 4 6.42 10.96 -9.65
N ARG A 5 6.55 10.51 -8.40
CA ARG A 5 5.72 9.43 -7.87
C ARG A 5 4.30 9.92 -8.02
N LYS A 6 3.59 9.36 -9.01
CA LYS A 6 2.17 9.59 -9.18
C LYS A 6 1.54 9.16 -7.86
N THR A 7 1.01 10.11 -7.12
CA THR A 7 0.31 9.86 -5.86
C THR A 7 -0.92 9.00 -6.18
N MET A 8 -0.71 7.71 -6.27
CA MET A 8 -1.81 6.75 -6.36
C MET A 8 -2.32 6.63 -4.94
N GLN A 9 -3.48 7.16 -4.71
CA GLN A 9 -4.20 7.10 -3.44
C GLN A 9 -4.79 5.69 -3.30
N GLY A 10 -4.95 5.21 -2.06
CA GLY A 10 -5.55 3.91 -1.82
C GLY A 10 -7.00 3.86 -2.24
N ILE A 11 -7.30 3.25 -3.38
CA ILE A 11 -8.67 3.08 -3.88
C ILE A 11 -9.36 2.01 -3.04
N ILE A 12 -10.48 2.37 -2.43
CA ILE A 12 -11.30 1.48 -1.61
C ILE A 12 -12.13 0.60 -2.54
N SER A 13 -11.84 -0.70 -2.56
CA SER A 13 -12.56 -1.69 -3.37
C SER A 13 -13.87 -2.12 -2.73
N ALA A 14 -13.89 -2.25 -1.41
CA ALA A 14 -15.08 -2.60 -0.65
C ALA A 14 -15.05 -1.99 0.77
N VAL A 15 -16.23 -1.85 1.34
CA VAL A 15 -16.43 -1.47 2.74
C VAL A 15 -17.24 -2.56 3.41
N ARG A 16 -16.72 -3.11 4.50
CA ARG A 16 -17.36 -4.21 5.24
C ARG A 16 -18.65 -3.72 5.91
N ARG A 17 -19.70 -4.51 5.83
CA ARG A 17 -21.00 -4.20 6.47
C ARG A 17 -20.85 -4.11 8.01
N ASN A 18 -21.56 -3.17 8.59
CA ASN A 18 -21.52 -2.85 10.03
C ASN A 18 -20.12 -2.51 10.55
N SER A 19 -19.23 -2.02 9.70
CA SER A 19 -17.90 -1.55 10.08
C SER A 19 -17.91 -0.07 10.46
N LEU A 20 -16.80 0.37 11.09
CA LEU A 20 -16.59 1.79 11.39
C LEU A 20 -16.59 2.66 10.13
N ALA A 21 -16.00 2.17 9.04
CA ALA A 21 -15.95 2.88 7.77
C ALA A 21 -17.34 3.03 7.14
N GLU A 22 -18.20 1.99 7.19
CA GLU A 22 -19.57 2.10 6.70
C GLU A 22 -20.39 3.08 7.54
N ASN A 23 -20.29 3.00 8.87
CA ASN A 23 -20.96 3.93 9.79
C ASN A 23 -20.50 5.38 9.60
N ALA A 24 -19.25 5.58 9.21
CA ALA A 24 -18.67 6.88 8.89
C ALA A 24 -19.05 7.39 7.48
N GLY A 25 -19.81 6.60 6.69
CA GLY A 25 -20.29 6.96 5.36
C GLY A 25 -19.25 6.87 4.26
N ILE A 26 -18.17 6.08 4.45
CA ILE A 26 -17.16 5.78 3.43
C ILE A 26 -17.74 4.75 2.46
N LYS A 27 -17.42 4.90 1.17
CA LYS A 27 -17.95 4.06 0.09
C LYS A 27 -16.84 3.45 -0.75
N ALA A 28 -17.15 2.31 -1.37
CA ALA A 28 -16.31 1.74 -2.42
C ALA A 28 -16.17 2.73 -3.60
N GLY A 29 -15.00 2.79 -4.19
CA GLY A 29 -14.62 3.74 -5.24
C GLY A 29 -14.06 5.06 -4.73
N GLU A 30 -14.17 5.37 -3.44
CA GLU A 30 -13.48 6.51 -2.84
C GLU A 30 -12.00 6.19 -2.58
N LYS A 31 -11.21 7.21 -2.32
CA LYS A 31 -9.78 7.07 -2.11
C LYS A 31 -9.37 7.52 -0.71
N LEU A 32 -8.57 6.72 -0.03
CA LEU A 32 -7.90 7.12 1.19
C LEU A 32 -6.63 7.89 0.83
N CYS A 33 -6.53 9.14 1.27
CA CYS A 33 -5.40 10.01 0.99
C CYS A 33 -4.44 10.11 2.16
N ALA A 34 -4.97 10.25 3.38
CA ALA A 34 -4.16 10.45 4.59
C ALA A 34 -4.86 9.95 5.84
N VAL A 35 -4.07 9.62 6.86
CA VAL A 35 -4.51 9.37 8.24
C VAL A 35 -3.77 10.32 9.16
N ASN A 36 -4.50 11.03 10.02
CA ASN A 36 -3.95 12.05 10.95
C ASN A 36 -3.06 13.09 10.24
N GLY A 37 -3.37 13.41 8.98
CA GLY A 37 -2.60 14.34 8.15
C GLY A 37 -1.33 13.74 7.51
N VAL A 38 -1.04 12.46 7.74
CA VAL A 38 0.07 11.73 7.13
C VAL A 38 -0.44 10.98 5.90
N SER A 39 0.18 11.20 4.74
CA SER A 39 -0.13 10.47 3.51
C SER A 39 0.14 8.98 3.68
N VAL A 40 -0.74 8.14 3.10
CA VAL A 40 -0.65 6.68 3.21
C VAL A 40 -0.24 6.10 1.87
N HIS A 41 0.80 5.26 1.84
CA HIS A 41 1.37 4.70 0.62
C HIS A 41 1.12 3.20 0.44
N ASP A 42 0.72 2.51 1.51
CA ASP A 42 0.42 1.08 1.51
C ASP A 42 -0.42 0.66 2.73
N ILE A 43 -0.88 -0.59 2.72
CA ILE A 43 -1.70 -1.15 3.81
C ILE A 43 -0.90 -1.39 5.11
N ILE A 44 0.43 -1.50 5.04
CA ILE A 44 1.28 -1.70 6.22
C ILE A 44 1.37 -0.38 6.99
N GLU A 45 1.67 0.72 6.28
CA GLU A 45 1.69 2.06 6.85
C GLU A 45 0.30 2.43 7.39
N LEU A 46 -0.76 2.10 6.64
CA LEU A 46 -2.12 2.29 7.12
C LEU A 46 -2.36 1.58 8.45
N SER A 47 -2.02 0.30 8.56
CA SER A 47 -2.25 -0.47 9.80
C SER A 47 -1.51 0.13 11.00
N TYR A 48 -0.35 0.72 10.77
CA TYR A 48 0.42 1.42 11.81
C TYR A 48 -0.24 2.74 12.22
N LEU A 49 -0.72 3.54 11.24
CA LEU A 49 -1.31 4.85 11.49
C LEU A 49 -2.72 4.78 12.10
N VAL A 50 -3.44 3.67 11.91
CA VAL A 50 -4.78 3.49 12.49
C VAL A 50 -4.77 2.77 13.84
N ALA A 51 -3.61 2.59 14.46
CA ALA A 51 -3.49 1.94 15.78
C ALA A 51 -4.09 2.80 16.93
N ASP A 52 -4.21 4.10 16.75
CA ASP A 52 -4.75 5.02 17.73
C ASP A 52 -6.28 4.86 17.92
N GLU A 53 -6.77 5.23 19.10
CA GLU A 53 -8.20 5.21 19.44
C GLU A 53 -9.01 6.31 18.75
N GLN A 54 -8.37 7.42 18.39
CA GLN A 54 -8.98 8.50 17.61
C GLN A 54 -8.13 8.78 16.38
N ILE A 55 -8.75 8.67 15.21
CA ILE A 55 -8.09 8.88 13.93
C ILE A 55 -8.89 9.84 13.06
N VAL A 56 -8.18 10.57 12.21
CA VAL A 56 -8.77 11.47 11.21
C VAL A 56 -8.40 10.94 9.82
N LEU A 57 -9.38 10.43 9.09
CA LEU A 57 -9.20 9.96 7.72
C LEU A 57 -9.47 11.11 6.74
N THR A 58 -8.57 11.32 5.78
CA THR A 58 -8.81 12.19 4.63
C THR A 58 -9.20 11.32 3.44
N ILE A 59 -10.46 11.42 3.03
CA ILE A 59 -11.07 10.64 1.93
C ILE A 59 -11.36 11.58 0.76
N GLU A 60 -11.07 11.13 -0.45
CA GLU A 60 -11.38 11.81 -1.69
C GLU A 60 -12.46 11.04 -2.45
N ASP A 61 -13.51 11.74 -2.87
CA ASP A 61 -14.60 11.17 -3.66
C ASP A 61 -14.29 11.14 -5.18
N SER A 62 -15.20 10.59 -5.97
CA SER A 62 -15.07 10.50 -7.43
C SER A 62 -14.99 11.87 -8.15
N GLU A 63 -15.38 12.96 -7.49
CA GLU A 63 -15.32 14.33 -8.01
C GLU A 63 -14.08 15.08 -7.51
N CYS A 64 -13.10 14.35 -6.95
CA CYS A 64 -11.86 14.90 -6.37
C CYS A 64 -12.09 15.88 -5.20
N ARG A 65 -13.22 15.75 -4.50
CA ARG A 65 -13.49 16.53 -3.30
C ARG A 65 -13.02 15.77 -2.07
N GLN A 66 -12.18 16.40 -1.30
CA GLN A 66 -11.66 15.83 -0.07
C GLN A 66 -12.53 16.19 1.12
N ARG A 67 -12.74 15.22 2.00
CA ARG A 67 -13.38 15.40 3.30
C ARG A 67 -12.58 14.71 4.40
N GLN A 68 -12.66 15.26 5.59
CA GLN A 68 -12.07 14.65 6.78
C GLN A 68 -13.17 13.97 7.59
N ILE A 69 -12.87 12.78 8.07
CA ILE A 69 -13.76 11.96 8.88
C ILE A 69 -13.03 11.59 10.14
N VAL A 70 -13.58 11.97 11.29
CA VAL A 70 -13.07 11.58 12.61
C VAL A 70 -13.73 10.26 12.99
N ILE A 71 -12.92 9.27 13.33
CA ILE A 71 -13.38 7.97 13.82
C ILE A 71 -12.81 7.74 15.20
N GLU A 72 -13.68 7.44 16.17
CA GLU A 72 -13.33 6.94 17.49
C GLU A 72 -13.51 5.44 17.51
N LYS A 73 -12.53 4.70 17.99
CA LYS A 73 -12.50 3.24 17.99
C LYS A 73 -11.71 2.67 19.14
N TYR A 74 -11.88 1.41 19.41
CA TYR A 74 -10.96 0.68 20.29
C TYR A 74 -9.67 0.37 19.50
N THR A 75 -8.55 0.24 20.22
CA THR A 75 -7.21 0.03 19.60
C THR A 75 -7.19 -1.13 18.61
N ASP A 76 -7.86 -2.24 18.94
CA ASP A 76 -7.88 -3.45 18.10
C ASP A 76 -9.07 -3.49 17.11
N GLU A 77 -9.86 -2.45 17.03
CA GLU A 77 -11.04 -2.42 16.17
C GLU A 77 -10.67 -2.06 14.74
N GLU A 78 -11.04 -2.94 13.80
CA GLU A 78 -10.77 -2.76 12.38
C GLU A 78 -11.69 -1.73 11.74
N LEU A 79 -11.17 -0.92 10.82
CA LEU A 79 -11.96 0.04 10.04
C LEU A 79 -12.96 -0.64 9.10
N GLY A 80 -12.62 -1.82 8.59
CA GLY A 80 -13.42 -2.55 7.61
C GLY A 80 -13.28 -2.01 6.18
N LEU A 81 -12.13 -1.43 5.85
CA LEU A 81 -11.77 -1.00 4.49
C LEU A 81 -11.01 -2.11 3.77
N GLU A 82 -11.37 -2.36 2.53
CA GLU A 82 -10.63 -3.20 1.59
C GLU A 82 -10.15 -2.33 0.42
N PHE A 83 -8.94 -2.61 -0.08
CA PHE A 83 -8.31 -1.81 -1.13
C PHE A 83 -8.09 -2.62 -2.40
N GLU A 84 -8.04 -1.95 -3.56
CA GLU A 84 -7.74 -2.61 -4.84
C GLU A 84 -6.33 -3.14 -4.91
N ALA A 85 -5.38 -2.49 -4.23
CA ALA A 85 -3.98 -2.87 -4.17
C ALA A 85 -3.44 -2.70 -2.75
N ALA A 86 -2.44 -3.52 -2.39
CA ALA A 86 -1.74 -3.39 -1.12
C ALA A 86 -0.78 -2.19 -1.08
N VAL A 87 -0.33 -1.74 -2.25
CA VAL A 87 0.62 -0.64 -2.46
C VAL A 87 -0.08 0.45 -3.25
N PHE A 88 -0.14 1.66 -2.71
CA PHE A 88 -0.94 2.75 -3.26
C PHE A 88 -0.18 3.69 -4.19
N ASP A 89 1.15 3.68 -4.15
CA ASP A 89 2.03 4.51 -4.97
C ASP A 89 2.70 3.76 -6.13
N GLY A 90 2.28 2.52 -6.36
CA GLY A 90 2.82 1.63 -7.37
C GLY A 90 3.92 0.72 -6.84
N VAL A 91 4.11 -0.40 -7.53
CA VAL A 91 5.11 -1.41 -7.18
C VAL A 91 6.49 -0.97 -7.66
N THR A 92 7.49 -1.05 -6.78
CA THR A 92 8.89 -0.87 -7.15
C THR A 92 9.34 -2.05 -8.01
N THR A 93 9.94 -1.75 -9.18
CA THR A 93 10.39 -2.77 -10.13
C THR A 93 11.91 -2.90 -10.13
N CYS A 94 12.40 -4.10 -10.40
CA CYS A 94 13.81 -4.40 -10.51
C CYS A 94 14.41 -3.82 -11.80
N TYR A 95 15.48 -3.05 -11.68
CA TYR A 95 16.24 -2.47 -12.80
C TYR A 95 17.48 -3.29 -13.18
N ASN A 96 17.76 -4.39 -12.50
CA ASN A 96 18.91 -5.24 -12.79
C ASN A 96 18.73 -5.97 -14.13
N ASN A 97 19.85 -6.30 -14.74
CA ASN A 97 19.90 -7.08 -15.98
C ASN A 97 20.70 -8.36 -15.75
N CYS A 98 20.17 -9.22 -14.90
CA CYS A 98 20.84 -10.48 -14.52
C CYS A 98 20.66 -11.53 -15.62
N VAL A 99 21.76 -12.18 -16.02
CA VAL A 99 21.73 -13.27 -17.02
C VAL A 99 20.91 -14.48 -16.58
N PHE A 100 20.64 -14.61 -15.28
CA PHE A 100 19.83 -15.68 -14.69
C PHE A 100 18.47 -15.17 -14.17
N CYS A 101 17.98 -14.02 -14.67
CA CYS A 101 16.69 -13.49 -14.25
C CYS A 101 15.56 -14.47 -14.62
N PHE A 102 14.91 -15.05 -13.62
CA PHE A 102 13.85 -16.02 -13.86
C PHE A 102 12.61 -15.41 -14.55
N VAL A 103 12.38 -14.11 -14.38
CA VAL A 103 11.28 -13.41 -15.08
C VAL A 103 11.58 -13.31 -16.57
N ASP A 104 12.83 -12.97 -16.95
CA ASP A 104 13.23 -12.89 -18.35
C ASP A 104 13.27 -14.25 -19.05
N GLN A 105 13.38 -15.33 -18.28
CA GLN A 105 13.36 -16.72 -18.78
C GLN A 105 11.95 -17.29 -18.91
N MET A 106 10.91 -16.52 -18.55
CA MET A 106 9.53 -16.97 -18.67
C MET A 106 9.13 -17.16 -20.13
N ILE A 107 8.37 -18.22 -20.39
CA ILE A 107 7.87 -18.54 -21.73
C ILE A 107 6.93 -17.42 -22.21
N PRO A 108 7.10 -16.88 -23.41
CA PRO A 108 6.22 -15.85 -23.96
C PRO A 108 4.76 -16.29 -24.06
N GLY A 109 3.82 -15.35 -23.86
CA GLY A 109 2.39 -15.60 -24.01
C GLY A 109 1.66 -16.08 -22.76
N MET A 110 2.30 -16.03 -21.61
CA MET A 110 1.66 -16.25 -20.31
C MET A 110 0.92 -14.99 -19.86
N ARG A 111 0.19 -15.07 -18.72
CA ARG A 111 -0.50 -13.92 -18.15
C ARG A 111 0.50 -12.81 -17.77
N GLU A 112 0.12 -11.55 -17.99
CA GLU A 112 1.00 -10.38 -17.80
C GLU A 112 1.61 -10.27 -16.40
N SER A 113 0.86 -10.69 -15.37
CA SER A 113 1.34 -10.65 -13.98
C SER A 113 2.61 -11.47 -13.72
N LEU A 114 2.93 -12.45 -14.57
CA LEU A 114 4.14 -13.26 -14.45
C LEU A 114 5.41 -12.58 -14.99
N TYR A 115 5.26 -11.47 -15.73
CA TYR A 115 6.38 -10.72 -16.28
C TYR A 115 6.71 -9.46 -15.47
N VAL A 116 6.03 -9.26 -14.33
CA VAL A 116 6.34 -8.16 -13.43
C VAL A 116 7.60 -8.49 -12.66
N ARG A 117 8.62 -7.66 -12.81
CA ARG A 117 9.88 -7.74 -12.06
C ARG A 117 9.73 -6.91 -10.78
N ASP A 118 8.90 -7.37 -9.85
CA ASP A 118 8.75 -6.66 -8.58
C ASP A 118 10.01 -6.78 -7.74
N ASP A 119 10.38 -5.66 -7.11
CA ASP A 119 11.53 -5.55 -6.20
C ASP A 119 11.13 -4.64 -5.01
N ASP A 120 9.90 -4.84 -4.56
CA ASP A 120 9.26 -4.02 -3.54
C ASP A 120 9.29 -4.73 -2.19
N TYR A 121 9.97 -4.14 -1.21
CA TYR A 121 10.11 -4.71 0.13
C TYR A 121 8.75 -4.90 0.84
N ARG A 122 7.74 -4.09 0.50
CA ARG A 122 6.38 -4.22 1.03
C ARG A 122 5.71 -5.51 0.56
N LEU A 123 5.89 -5.86 -0.72
CA LEU A 123 5.40 -7.13 -1.27
C LEU A 123 6.19 -8.33 -0.74
N SER A 124 7.49 -8.14 -0.46
CA SER A 124 8.29 -9.16 0.21
C SER A 124 7.72 -9.48 1.60
N PHE A 125 7.42 -8.45 2.39
CA PHE A 125 6.82 -8.62 3.72
C PHE A 125 5.42 -9.23 3.67
N LEU A 126 4.54 -8.73 2.77
CA LEU A 126 3.14 -9.15 2.71
C LEU A 126 2.93 -10.54 2.09
N TYR A 127 3.70 -10.88 1.06
CA TYR A 127 3.45 -12.05 0.21
C TYR A 127 4.64 -13.00 0.09
N GLY A 128 5.79 -12.66 0.66
CA GLY A 128 7.00 -13.48 0.58
C GLY A 128 7.73 -13.38 -0.77
N ASN A 129 7.52 -12.30 -1.52
CA ASN A 129 8.22 -12.08 -2.78
C ASN A 129 9.70 -11.85 -2.53
N PHE A 130 10.56 -12.40 -3.40
CA PHE A 130 12.01 -12.15 -3.33
C PHE A 130 12.35 -10.77 -3.83
N ILE A 131 13.27 -10.09 -3.11
CA ILE A 131 13.79 -8.78 -3.47
C ILE A 131 15.31 -8.80 -3.59
N THR A 132 15.85 -7.88 -4.39
CA THR A 132 17.30 -7.84 -4.66
C THR A 132 18.06 -6.90 -3.72
N LEU A 133 17.37 -6.04 -2.99
CA LEU A 133 17.92 -4.93 -2.19
C LEU A 133 18.71 -3.87 -2.99
N THR A 134 18.96 -4.11 -4.29
CA THR A 134 19.83 -3.22 -5.10
C THR A 134 19.14 -1.92 -5.50
N ASN A 135 17.81 -1.87 -5.43
CA ASN A 135 17.01 -0.70 -5.80
C ASN A 135 16.47 0.07 -4.58
N MET A 136 16.81 -0.38 -3.37
CA MET A 136 16.37 0.24 -2.12
C MET A 136 17.15 1.52 -1.82
N LYS A 137 16.46 2.47 -1.21
CA LYS A 137 16.99 3.75 -0.75
C LYS A 137 17.10 3.75 0.78
N GLU A 138 17.81 4.74 1.31
CA GLU A 138 17.94 4.91 2.78
C GLU A 138 16.57 5.02 3.45
N GLU A 139 15.65 5.77 2.85
CA GLU A 139 14.29 5.97 3.38
C GLU A 139 13.49 4.64 3.47
N ASP A 140 13.75 3.69 2.55
CA ASP A 140 13.10 2.39 2.57
C ASP A 140 13.57 1.56 3.78
N PHE A 141 14.88 1.61 4.10
CA PHE A 141 15.42 0.94 5.29
C PHE A 141 14.90 1.58 6.59
N GLU A 142 14.82 2.90 6.64
CA GLU A 142 14.24 3.60 7.78
C GLU A 142 12.77 3.19 8.00
N GLN A 143 11.99 3.07 6.93
CA GLN A 143 10.61 2.64 7.01
C GLN A 143 10.48 1.18 7.50
N ILE A 144 11.29 0.26 6.99
CA ILE A 144 11.33 -1.14 7.42
C ILE A 144 11.61 -1.23 8.93
N ILE A 145 12.58 -0.48 9.43
CA ILE A 145 12.94 -0.47 10.85
C ILE A 145 11.81 0.12 11.69
N LYS A 146 11.24 1.24 11.26
CA LYS A 146 10.16 1.94 11.96
C LYS A 146 8.90 1.09 12.10
N THR A 147 8.55 0.35 11.07
CA THR A 147 7.34 -0.47 11.02
C THR A 147 7.58 -1.94 11.36
N HIS A 148 8.83 -2.30 11.75
CA HIS A 148 9.22 -3.66 12.14
C HIS A 148 8.88 -4.73 11.09
N MET A 149 9.07 -4.43 9.78
CA MET A 149 8.79 -5.38 8.70
C MET A 149 9.79 -6.54 8.72
N SER A 150 9.37 -7.69 9.22
CA SER A 150 10.15 -8.93 9.29
C SER A 150 9.21 -10.15 9.25
N PRO A 151 9.54 -11.20 8.48
CA PRO A 151 10.74 -11.36 7.64
C PRO A 151 10.65 -10.63 6.29
N LEU A 152 11.81 -10.42 5.66
CA LEU A 152 11.95 -10.08 4.25
C LEU A 152 12.68 -11.23 3.54
N TYR A 153 12.31 -11.50 2.29
CA TYR A 153 12.86 -12.58 1.48
C TYR A 153 13.81 -12.00 0.42
N ILE A 154 15.09 -12.41 0.48
CA ILE A 154 16.19 -11.86 -0.33
C ILE A 154 16.78 -12.97 -1.21
#